data_d42df36f796e839e0bd8971c0b5506ff
#
_entry.id   d42df36f796e839e0bd8971c0b5506ff
#
_cell.length_a   1.000
_cell.length_b   1.000
_cell.length_c   1.000
_cell.angle_alpha   90.00
_cell.angle_beta   90.00
_cell.angle_gamma   90.00
#
_symmetry.space_group_name_H-M   'P 1'
#
loop_
_entity.id
_entity.type
_entity.pdbx_description
1 polymer ?
#
loop_
_entity_poly.entity_id
_entity_poly.type
_entity_poly.pdbx_seq_one_letter_code
_entity_poly.pdbx_strand_id
1 'polypeptide(L)'
;MRILFVCTGNTCRSPMAEGILRKLSKDRGLSLDVRSAGVAATNGAAMSAHAEAVLRDQGIEDRITSTPLSEGLVDWADLILTLTSGHMKHVIHYFPAAADKIYTLKEYAENDVQVLEAQDELHRLVAELELDRALGKELDKARQRRLAELIRQMPAYDISDPFGGSRMEYDRVALEIRSALERLLDKLEQADSENSGKA
;
A
#
# COMPACT_ATOMS: atom_id res chain seq x y z
N MET A 1 6.71 -11.18 10.14
CA MET A 1 5.66 -10.19 9.80
C MET A 1 4.84 -10.68 8.63
N ARG A 2 3.51 -10.51 8.66
CA ARG A 2 2.56 -10.95 7.62
C ARG A 2 2.01 -9.73 6.87
N ILE A 3 2.25 -9.67 5.55
CA ILE A 3 1.87 -8.54 4.71
C ILE A 3 0.84 -8.98 3.66
N LEU A 4 -0.26 -8.23 3.54
CA LEU A 4 -1.31 -8.46 2.55
C LEU A 4 -1.37 -7.30 1.56
N PHE A 5 -1.16 -7.58 0.26
CA PHE A 5 -1.39 -6.61 -0.79
C PHE A 5 -2.82 -6.68 -1.33
N VAL A 6 -3.47 -5.52 -1.54
CA VAL A 6 -4.86 -5.48 -2.02
C VAL A 6 -5.00 -4.57 -3.24
N CYS A 7 -5.62 -5.11 -4.31
CA CYS A 7 -6.06 -4.34 -5.48
C CYS A 7 -7.50 -4.72 -5.85
N THR A 8 -7.97 -4.42 -7.07
CA THR A 8 -9.33 -4.76 -7.50
C THR A 8 -9.48 -6.26 -7.77
N GLY A 9 -8.88 -6.76 -8.84
CA GLY A 9 -9.10 -8.14 -9.34
C GLY A 9 -8.07 -9.16 -8.90
N ASN A 10 -6.99 -8.74 -8.21
CA ASN A 10 -5.86 -9.61 -7.84
C ASN A 10 -5.25 -10.39 -9.02
N THR A 11 -5.20 -9.75 -10.18
CA THR A 11 -4.63 -10.35 -11.40
C THR A 11 -3.43 -9.57 -11.96
N CYS A 12 -3.19 -8.33 -11.53
CA CYS A 12 -2.12 -7.48 -12.06
C CYS A 12 -1.24 -6.94 -10.94
N ARG A 13 -1.64 -5.82 -10.30
CA ARG A 13 -0.81 -5.05 -9.36
C ARG A 13 -0.45 -5.81 -8.09
N SER A 14 -1.44 -6.32 -7.34
CA SER A 14 -1.18 -6.97 -6.05
C SER A 14 -0.40 -8.28 -6.18
N PRO A 15 -0.60 -9.16 -7.20
CA PRO A 15 0.28 -10.31 -7.37
C PRO A 15 1.69 -9.94 -7.82
N MET A 16 1.87 -8.86 -8.63
CA MET A 16 3.22 -8.36 -8.90
C MET A 16 3.91 -7.87 -7.62
N ALA A 17 3.21 -7.14 -6.76
CA ALA A 17 3.75 -6.70 -5.47
C ALA A 17 4.12 -7.87 -4.56
N GLU A 18 3.27 -8.89 -4.48
CA GLU A 18 3.52 -10.13 -3.73
C GLU A 18 4.78 -10.84 -4.21
N GLY A 19 4.89 -11.14 -5.51
CA GLY A 19 6.03 -11.85 -6.07
C GLY A 19 7.34 -11.06 -5.93
N ILE A 20 7.31 -9.75 -6.22
CA ILE A 20 8.49 -8.89 -6.09
C ILE A 20 8.93 -8.79 -4.62
N LEU A 21 8.02 -8.59 -3.66
CA LEU A 21 8.40 -8.50 -2.25
C LEU A 21 8.94 -9.80 -1.70
N ARG A 22 8.36 -10.96 -2.06
CA ARG A 22 8.90 -12.28 -1.68
C ARG A 22 10.34 -12.46 -2.14
N LYS A 23 10.65 -12.06 -3.38
CA LYS A 23 12.00 -12.12 -3.90
C LYS A 23 12.93 -11.15 -3.17
N LEU A 24 12.56 -9.88 -3.07
CA LEU A 24 13.39 -8.86 -2.42
C LEU A 24 13.68 -9.19 -0.94
N SER A 25 12.67 -9.66 -0.20
CA SER A 25 12.84 -10.07 1.20
C SER A 25 13.79 -11.26 1.34
N LYS A 26 13.67 -12.26 0.46
CA LYS A 26 14.59 -13.40 0.42
C LYS A 26 16.03 -12.97 0.10
N ASP A 27 16.21 -12.09 -0.88
CA ASP A 27 17.52 -11.57 -1.29
C ASP A 27 18.20 -10.77 -0.15
N ARG A 28 17.41 -10.14 0.74
CA ARG A 28 17.88 -9.42 1.95
C ARG A 28 17.93 -10.28 3.22
N GLY A 29 17.53 -11.55 3.16
CA GLY A 29 17.50 -12.45 4.32
C GLY A 29 16.39 -12.16 5.33
N LEU A 30 15.34 -11.43 4.91
CA LEU A 30 14.21 -11.08 5.76
C LEU A 30 13.11 -12.17 5.71
N SER A 31 12.53 -12.48 6.87
CA SER A 31 11.42 -13.45 6.97
C SER A 31 10.08 -12.74 6.95
N LEU A 32 9.49 -12.62 5.76
CA LEU A 32 8.16 -12.07 5.55
C LEU A 32 7.22 -13.14 4.99
N ASP A 33 6.01 -13.25 5.53
CA ASP A 33 4.90 -14.01 4.91
C ASP A 33 4.05 -13.02 4.11
N VAL A 34 4.06 -13.16 2.77
CA VAL A 34 3.45 -12.19 1.86
C VAL A 34 2.34 -12.87 1.07
N ARG A 35 1.16 -12.24 1.05
CA ARG A 35 -0.01 -12.67 0.25
C ARG A 35 -0.62 -11.49 -0.47
N SER A 36 -1.48 -11.79 -1.42
CA SER A 36 -2.30 -10.77 -2.09
C SER A 36 -3.76 -11.20 -2.23
N ALA A 37 -4.65 -10.21 -2.32
CA ALA A 37 -6.08 -10.39 -2.51
C ALA A 37 -6.67 -9.26 -3.36
N GLY A 38 -7.92 -9.44 -3.78
CA GLY A 38 -8.66 -8.42 -4.52
C GLY A 38 -10.04 -8.18 -3.94
N VAL A 39 -10.45 -6.90 -3.92
CA VAL A 39 -11.78 -6.49 -3.42
C VAL A 39 -12.93 -6.96 -4.31
N ALA A 40 -12.64 -7.27 -5.59
CA ALA A 40 -13.59 -7.82 -6.57
C ALA A 40 -12.93 -8.97 -7.37
N ALA A 41 -12.18 -9.81 -6.68
CA ALA A 41 -11.43 -10.91 -7.29
C ALA A 41 -12.32 -12.14 -7.54
N THR A 42 -12.01 -12.87 -8.62
CA THR A 42 -12.56 -14.20 -8.87
C THR A 42 -11.55 -15.24 -8.38
N ASN A 43 -11.98 -16.08 -7.44
CA ASN A 43 -11.09 -17.08 -6.84
C ASN A 43 -10.48 -18.04 -7.90
N GLY A 44 -9.17 -18.23 -7.81
CA GLY A 44 -8.43 -19.13 -8.71
C GLY A 44 -8.19 -18.59 -10.12
N ALA A 45 -8.62 -17.34 -10.44
CA ALA A 45 -8.31 -16.75 -11.73
C ALA A 45 -6.80 -16.58 -11.92
N ALA A 46 -6.31 -16.79 -13.14
CA ALA A 46 -4.91 -16.61 -13.47
C ALA A 46 -4.52 -15.12 -13.43
N MET A 47 -3.25 -14.86 -13.16
CA MET A 47 -2.66 -13.55 -13.38
C MET A 47 -2.82 -13.12 -14.84
N SER A 48 -2.83 -11.81 -15.10
CA SER A 48 -2.74 -11.32 -16.49
C SER A 48 -1.41 -11.76 -17.10
N ALA A 49 -1.44 -12.11 -18.39
CA ALA A 49 -0.26 -12.62 -19.09
C ALA A 49 0.95 -11.67 -19.03
N HIS A 50 0.70 -10.35 -19.06
CA HIS A 50 1.76 -9.36 -18.92
C HIS A 50 2.33 -9.29 -17.50
N ALA A 51 1.50 -9.41 -16.44
CA ALA A 51 1.99 -9.46 -15.08
C ALA A 51 2.84 -10.72 -14.82
N GLU A 52 2.39 -11.87 -15.31
CA GLU A 52 3.15 -13.12 -15.22
C GLU A 52 4.50 -13.02 -15.97
N ALA A 53 4.50 -12.45 -17.18
CA ALA A 53 5.72 -12.24 -17.95
C ALA A 53 6.70 -11.28 -17.25
N VAL A 54 6.21 -10.21 -16.61
CA VAL A 54 7.04 -9.29 -15.81
C VAL A 54 7.73 -10.01 -14.67
N LEU A 55 7.00 -10.83 -13.91
CA LEU A 55 7.57 -11.61 -12.80
C LEU A 55 8.61 -12.62 -13.29
N ARG A 56 8.29 -13.35 -14.36
CA ARG A 56 9.20 -14.34 -14.96
C ARG A 56 10.51 -13.73 -15.44
N ASP A 57 10.47 -12.55 -16.07
CA ASP A 57 11.68 -11.84 -16.54
C ASP A 57 12.54 -11.35 -15.36
N GLN A 58 11.98 -11.21 -14.17
CA GLN A 58 12.69 -10.92 -12.92
C GLN A 58 13.13 -12.20 -12.17
N GLY A 59 12.96 -13.39 -12.76
CA GLY A 59 13.30 -14.67 -12.14
C GLY A 59 12.35 -15.08 -11.01
N ILE A 60 11.09 -14.61 -11.06
CA ILE A 60 10.04 -14.96 -10.10
C ILE A 60 9.09 -15.94 -10.80
N GLU A 61 9.13 -17.20 -10.37
CA GLU A 61 8.35 -18.29 -10.96
C GLU A 61 7.13 -18.69 -10.11
N ASP A 62 6.78 -17.87 -9.12
CA ASP A 62 5.66 -18.12 -8.22
C ASP A 62 4.34 -18.17 -9.00
N ARG A 63 3.59 -19.25 -8.83
CA ARG A 63 2.22 -19.36 -9.36
C ARG A 63 1.25 -18.69 -8.39
N ILE A 64 1.03 -17.39 -8.60
CA ILE A 64 0.06 -16.62 -7.81
C ILE A 64 -1.27 -16.65 -8.55
N THR A 65 -2.33 -17.09 -7.86
CA THR A 65 -3.71 -17.07 -8.37
C THR A 65 -4.54 -16.05 -7.60
N SER A 66 -5.53 -15.51 -8.27
CA SER A 66 -6.42 -14.50 -7.69
C SER A 66 -7.21 -15.06 -6.50
N THR A 67 -7.23 -14.31 -5.43
CA THR A 67 -7.91 -14.64 -4.17
C THR A 67 -8.82 -13.48 -3.76
N PRO A 68 -10.11 -13.71 -3.50
CA PRO A 68 -11.00 -12.69 -2.95
C PRO A 68 -10.55 -12.24 -1.56
N LEU A 69 -10.66 -10.95 -1.29
CA LEU A 69 -10.43 -10.41 0.05
C LEU A 69 -11.47 -11.00 1.01
N SER A 70 -11.03 -11.46 2.16
CA SER A 70 -11.86 -12.06 3.21
C SER A 70 -11.44 -11.59 4.59
N GLU A 71 -12.36 -11.67 5.57
CA GLU A 71 -12.09 -11.38 6.97
C GLU A 71 -10.88 -12.17 7.48
N GLY A 72 -10.81 -13.48 7.17
CA GLY A 72 -9.68 -14.32 7.57
C GLY A 72 -8.33 -13.85 7.02
N LEU A 73 -8.26 -13.24 5.83
CA LEU A 73 -7.03 -12.63 5.31
C LEU A 73 -6.72 -11.29 5.99
N VAL A 74 -7.75 -10.50 6.27
CA VAL A 74 -7.62 -9.24 7.02
C VAL A 74 -7.08 -9.52 8.43
N ASP A 75 -7.64 -10.50 9.13
CA ASP A 75 -7.21 -10.87 10.49
C ASP A 75 -5.80 -11.49 10.49
N TRP A 76 -5.48 -12.26 9.46
CA TRP A 76 -4.16 -12.87 9.31
C TRP A 76 -3.06 -11.83 9.16
N ALA A 77 -3.31 -10.71 8.45
CA ALA A 77 -2.29 -9.72 8.13
C ALA A 77 -1.91 -8.87 9.35
N ASP A 78 -0.61 -8.65 9.54
CA ASP A 78 -0.09 -7.65 10.48
C ASP A 78 -0.08 -6.25 9.82
N LEU A 79 0.07 -6.19 8.49
CA LEU A 79 0.05 -4.98 7.66
C LEU A 79 -0.70 -5.24 6.36
N ILE A 80 -1.61 -4.34 5.99
CA ILE A 80 -2.37 -4.39 4.74
C ILE A 80 -1.97 -3.19 3.88
N LEU A 81 -1.41 -3.48 2.70
CA LEU A 81 -0.93 -2.48 1.76
C LEU A 81 -1.80 -2.49 0.50
N THR A 82 -2.60 -1.47 0.37
CA THR A 82 -3.45 -1.29 -0.81
C THR A 82 -2.70 -0.57 -1.93
N LEU A 83 -3.06 -0.86 -3.19
CA LEU A 83 -2.35 -0.28 -4.34
C LEU A 83 -2.90 1.10 -4.73
N THR A 84 -4.04 1.51 -4.13
CA THR A 84 -4.63 2.84 -4.30
C THR A 84 -5.43 3.25 -3.07
N SER A 85 -5.65 4.55 -2.92
CA SER A 85 -6.54 5.14 -1.91
C SER A 85 -7.99 4.66 -2.05
N GLY A 86 -8.45 4.36 -3.27
CA GLY A 86 -9.76 3.76 -3.51
C GLY A 86 -9.89 2.35 -2.91
N HIS A 87 -8.85 1.51 -3.06
CA HIS A 87 -8.82 0.20 -2.42
C HIS A 87 -8.77 0.32 -0.89
N MET A 88 -7.98 1.26 -0.35
CA MET A 88 -7.90 1.53 1.09
C MET A 88 -9.28 1.86 1.68
N LYS A 89 -9.97 2.82 1.07
CA LYS A 89 -11.33 3.20 1.50
C LYS A 89 -12.30 2.03 1.46
N HIS A 90 -12.22 1.19 0.41
CA HIS A 90 -13.06 0.00 0.29
C HIS A 90 -12.78 -0.98 1.44
N VAL A 91 -11.51 -1.29 1.72
CA VAL A 91 -11.14 -2.23 2.79
C VAL A 91 -11.57 -1.69 4.16
N ILE A 92 -11.32 -0.41 4.46
CA ILE A 92 -11.75 0.22 5.72
C ILE A 92 -13.27 0.22 5.86
N HIS A 93 -14.01 0.43 4.77
CA HIS A 93 -15.47 0.43 4.80
C HIS A 93 -16.04 -0.93 5.24
N TYR A 94 -15.48 -2.04 4.74
CA TYR A 94 -15.94 -3.39 5.07
C TYR A 94 -15.29 -3.97 6.33
N PHE A 95 -14.10 -3.50 6.70
CA PHE A 95 -13.33 -3.99 7.85
C PHE A 95 -12.82 -2.82 8.71
N PRO A 96 -13.71 -2.00 9.29
CA PRO A 96 -13.32 -0.78 10.02
C PRO A 96 -12.45 -1.06 11.25
N ALA A 97 -12.57 -2.24 11.86
CA ALA A 97 -11.76 -2.65 13.01
C ALA A 97 -10.26 -2.86 12.67
N ALA A 98 -9.92 -2.96 11.37
CA ALA A 98 -8.55 -3.14 10.91
C ALA A 98 -7.92 -1.84 10.37
N ALA A 99 -8.57 -0.68 10.54
CA ALA A 99 -8.17 0.59 9.93
C ALA A 99 -6.74 1.02 10.31
N ASP A 100 -6.28 0.69 11.50
CA ASP A 100 -4.96 1.01 12.06
C ASP A 100 -3.80 0.28 11.38
N LYS A 101 -4.06 -0.78 10.62
CA LYS A 101 -3.06 -1.55 9.88
C LYS A 101 -3.23 -1.49 8.35
N ILE A 102 -4.09 -0.59 7.84
CA ILE A 102 -4.39 -0.45 6.41
C ILE A 102 -3.82 0.87 5.89
N TYR A 103 -2.92 0.78 4.91
CA TYR A 103 -2.28 1.93 4.27
C TYR A 103 -2.22 1.72 2.75
N THR A 104 -1.92 2.78 1.98
CA THR A 104 -1.45 2.56 0.61
C THR A 104 0.04 2.20 0.64
N LEU A 105 0.49 1.40 -0.33
CA LEU A 105 1.89 0.94 -0.41
C LEU A 105 2.87 2.13 -0.41
N LYS A 106 2.63 3.14 -1.25
CA LYS A 106 3.55 4.28 -1.39
C LYS A 106 3.55 5.20 -0.17
N GLU A 107 2.39 5.41 0.45
CA GLU A 107 2.25 6.19 1.67
C GLU A 107 3.00 5.54 2.84
N TYR A 108 2.81 4.24 3.04
CA TYR A 108 3.52 3.51 4.11
C TYR A 108 5.04 3.47 3.90
N ALA A 109 5.47 3.38 2.64
CA ALA A 109 6.87 3.37 2.23
C ALA A 109 7.49 4.78 2.08
N GLU A 110 6.75 5.84 2.43
CA GLU A 110 7.29 7.21 2.39
C GLU A 110 8.41 7.39 3.42
N ASN A 111 9.51 8.00 2.98
CA ASN A 111 10.68 8.24 3.79
C ASN A 111 11.27 9.66 3.64
N ASP A 112 10.66 10.50 2.81
CA ASP A 112 11.04 11.92 2.73
C ASP A 112 10.56 12.65 3.98
N VAL A 113 11.51 13.20 4.75
CA VAL A 113 11.24 13.87 6.02
C VAL A 113 10.28 15.05 5.84
N GLN A 114 10.42 15.82 4.76
CA GLN A 114 9.55 16.98 4.52
C GLN A 114 8.12 16.54 4.19
N VAL A 115 7.97 15.43 3.46
CA VAL A 115 6.67 14.85 3.16
C VAL A 115 6.01 14.29 4.42
N LEU A 116 6.78 13.60 5.27
CA LEU A 116 6.29 13.05 6.54
C LEU A 116 5.85 14.16 7.50
N GLU A 117 6.63 15.24 7.64
CA GLU A 117 6.25 16.41 8.45
C GLU A 117 4.98 17.09 7.95
N ALA A 118 4.85 17.25 6.61
CA ALA A 118 3.65 17.81 6.00
C ALA A 118 2.43 16.89 6.16
N GLN A 119 2.62 15.57 6.14
CA GLN A 119 1.58 14.57 6.39
C GLN A 119 1.09 14.62 7.84
N ASP A 120 1.99 14.73 8.81
CA ASP A 120 1.64 14.88 10.22
C ASP A 120 0.88 16.19 10.49
N GLU A 121 1.30 17.28 9.84
CA GLU A 121 0.57 18.57 9.93
C GLU A 121 -0.84 18.44 9.31
N LEU A 122 -0.96 17.75 8.16
CA LEU A 122 -2.22 17.49 7.49
C LEU A 122 -3.20 16.73 8.38
N HIS A 123 -2.74 15.61 8.98
CA HIS A 123 -3.55 14.79 9.88
C HIS A 123 -4.03 15.58 11.10
N ARG A 124 -3.15 16.36 11.72
CA ARG A 124 -3.48 17.22 12.86
C ARG A 124 -4.54 18.26 12.50
N LEU A 125 -4.37 18.96 11.37
CA LEU A 125 -5.33 19.98 10.92
C LEU A 125 -6.69 19.38 10.58
N VAL A 126 -6.74 18.19 9.96
CA VAL A 126 -7.99 17.47 9.69
C VAL A 126 -8.70 17.15 11.00
N ALA A 127 -8.01 16.58 11.99
CA ALA A 127 -8.59 16.24 13.30
C ALA A 127 -9.11 17.48 14.04
N GLU A 128 -8.36 18.59 14.02
CA GLU A 128 -8.77 19.87 14.64
C GLU A 128 -10.03 20.43 13.97
N LEU A 129 -10.10 20.43 12.63
CA LEU A 129 -11.25 20.95 11.90
C LEU A 129 -12.49 20.07 12.07
N GLU A 130 -12.33 18.76 12.15
CA GLU A 130 -13.44 17.83 12.43
C GLU A 130 -13.97 18.03 13.87
N LEU A 131 -13.09 18.23 14.85
CA LEU A 131 -13.47 18.54 16.23
C LEU A 131 -14.23 19.87 16.31
N ASP A 132 -13.73 20.92 15.67
CA ASP A 132 -14.39 22.24 15.65
C ASP A 132 -15.77 22.13 15.00
N ARG A 133 -15.90 21.34 13.92
CA ARG A 133 -17.19 21.07 13.26
C ARG A 133 -18.17 20.32 14.19
N ALA A 134 -17.68 19.30 14.91
CA ALA A 134 -18.50 18.53 15.85
C ALA A 134 -18.98 19.38 17.04
N LEU A 135 -18.18 20.38 17.45
CA LEU A 135 -18.52 21.34 18.49
C LEU A 135 -19.37 22.52 17.99
N GLY A 136 -19.77 22.55 16.72
CA GLY A 136 -20.55 23.64 16.13
C GLY A 136 -19.81 24.98 16.03
N LYS A 137 -18.48 24.99 16.06
CA LYS A 137 -17.68 26.19 15.92
C LYS A 137 -17.56 26.63 14.46
N GLU A 138 -17.39 27.90 14.23
CA GLU A 138 -17.04 28.42 12.91
C GLU A 138 -15.67 27.90 12.46
N LEU A 139 -15.61 27.39 11.22
CA LEU A 139 -14.37 26.85 10.69
C LEU A 139 -13.37 27.97 10.39
N ASP A 140 -12.17 27.87 10.93
CA ASP A 140 -11.08 28.82 10.70
C ASP A 140 -10.63 28.78 9.23
N LYS A 141 -10.81 29.91 8.54
CA LYS A 141 -10.45 30.07 7.13
C LYS A 141 -8.95 29.94 6.86
N ALA A 142 -8.09 30.31 7.83
CA ALA A 142 -6.65 30.16 7.67
C ALA A 142 -6.24 28.69 7.71
N ARG A 143 -6.79 27.90 8.66
CA ARG A 143 -6.57 26.46 8.73
C ARG A 143 -7.10 25.73 7.50
N GLN A 144 -8.26 26.14 6.96
CA GLN A 144 -8.80 25.56 5.71
C GLN A 144 -7.88 25.83 4.52
N ARG A 145 -7.32 27.04 4.40
CA ARG A 145 -6.35 27.37 3.33
C ARG A 145 -5.08 26.52 3.49
N ARG A 146 -4.53 26.43 4.71
CA ARG A 146 -3.34 25.63 5.00
C ARG A 146 -3.58 24.14 4.67
N LEU A 147 -4.73 23.60 5.04
CA LEU A 147 -5.15 22.25 4.67
C LEU A 147 -5.14 22.04 3.14
N ALA A 148 -5.72 22.98 2.38
CA ALA A 148 -5.75 22.89 0.93
C ALA A 148 -4.35 23.00 0.28
N GLU A 149 -3.42 23.75 0.89
CA GLU A 149 -2.02 23.83 0.46
C GLU A 149 -1.29 22.50 0.70
N LEU A 150 -1.42 21.92 1.90
CA LEU A 150 -0.82 20.63 2.24
C LEU A 150 -1.33 19.52 1.33
N ILE A 151 -2.64 19.43 1.08
CA ILE A 151 -3.23 18.44 0.15
C ILE A 151 -2.62 18.55 -1.25
N ARG A 152 -2.35 19.76 -1.75
CA ARG A 152 -1.72 19.95 -3.07
C ARG A 152 -0.25 19.55 -3.11
N GLN A 153 0.44 19.60 -1.97
CA GLN A 153 1.85 19.23 -1.85
C GLN A 153 2.05 17.73 -1.67
N MET A 154 1.00 16.99 -1.22
CA MET A 154 1.11 15.55 -1.03
C MET A 154 1.41 14.83 -2.34
N PRO A 155 2.35 13.86 -2.32
CA PRO A 155 2.60 12.99 -3.46
C PRO A 155 1.37 12.16 -3.84
N ALA A 156 1.32 11.72 -5.09
CA ALA A 156 0.33 10.75 -5.52
C ALA A 156 0.74 9.35 -5.02
N TYR A 157 -0.02 8.81 -4.06
CA TYR A 157 0.25 7.50 -3.46
C TYR A 157 -0.42 6.32 -4.18
N ASP A 158 -1.25 6.59 -5.17
CA ASP A 158 -1.87 5.54 -5.98
C ASP A 158 -0.86 4.95 -6.97
N ILE A 159 -0.81 3.61 -7.05
CA ILE A 159 -0.10 2.87 -8.09
C ILE A 159 -0.95 2.84 -9.36
N SER A 160 -0.34 3.20 -10.48
CA SER A 160 -1.01 3.23 -11.79
C SER A 160 -1.67 1.88 -12.14
N ASP A 161 -2.81 1.91 -12.85
CA ASP A 161 -3.49 0.68 -13.27
C ASP A 161 -3.07 0.26 -14.69
N PRO A 162 -2.36 -0.88 -14.85
CA PRO A 162 -1.94 -1.36 -16.16
C PRO A 162 -3.02 -2.21 -16.86
N PHE A 163 -4.19 -2.42 -16.25
CA PHE A 163 -5.22 -3.31 -16.80
C PHE A 163 -5.66 -2.87 -18.20
N GLY A 164 -5.63 -3.83 -19.16
CA GLY A 164 -5.94 -3.56 -20.56
C GLY A 164 -4.82 -2.85 -21.35
N GLY A 165 -3.72 -2.51 -20.68
CA GLY A 165 -2.58 -1.84 -21.28
C GLY A 165 -1.56 -2.80 -21.91
N SER A 166 -0.53 -2.20 -22.52
CA SER A 166 0.59 -2.89 -23.17
C SER A 166 1.56 -3.50 -22.15
N ARG A 167 2.45 -4.39 -22.62
CA ARG A 167 3.54 -4.92 -21.79
C ARG A 167 4.40 -3.80 -21.17
N MET A 168 4.69 -2.75 -21.91
CA MET A 168 5.49 -1.61 -21.43
C MET A 168 4.82 -0.88 -20.27
N GLU A 169 3.48 -0.80 -20.22
CA GLU A 169 2.75 -0.22 -19.09
C GLU A 169 2.88 -1.12 -17.86
N TYR A 170 2.83 -2.44 -18.01
CA TYR A 170 3.09 -3.38 -16.92
C TYR A 170 4.52 -3.30 -16.40
N ASP A 171 5.52 -3.18 -17.28
CA ASP A 171 6.91 -2.99 -16.89
C ASP A 171 7.09 -1.70 -16.07
N ARG A 172 6.48 -0.59 -16.50
CA ARG A 172 6.50 0.69 -15.77
C ARG A 172 5.87 0.57 -14.39
N VAL A 173 4.69 -0.07 -14.30
CA VAL A 173 4.00 -0.28 -13.02
C VAL A 173 4.80 -1.21 -12.10
N ALA A 174 5.43 -2.24 -12.63
CA ALA A 174 6.29 -3.11 -11.86
C ALA A 174 7.52 -2.38 -11.28
N LEU A 175 8.12 -1.45 -12.03
CA LEU A 175 9.19 -0.59 -11.54
C LEU A 175 8.70 0.35 -10.44
N GLU A 176 7.50 0.92 -10.59
CA GLU A 176 6.87 1.77 -9.58
C GLU A 176 6.62 0.98 -8.28
N ILE A 177 6.06 -0.22 -8.37
CA ILE A 177 5.86 -1.13 -7.25
C ILE A 177 7.20 -1.50 -6.60
N ARG A 178 8.18 -1.93 -7.39
CA ARG A 178 9.51 -2.31 -6.90
C ARG A 178 10.17 -1.20 -6.10
N SER A 179 10.19 0.02 -6.63
CA SER A 179 10.76 1.17 -5.93
C SER A 179 10.09 1.45 -4.57
N ALA A 180 8.77 1.31 -4.49
CA ALA A 180 8.05 1.45 -3.22
C ALA A 180 8.37 0.30 -2.24
N LEU A 181 8.51 -0.94 -2.75
CA LEU A 181 8.86 -2.10 -1.94
C LEU A 181 10.30 -2.05 -1.40
N GLU A 182 11.24 -1.51 -2.15
CA GLU A 182 12.62 -1.30 -1.70
C GLU A 182 12.64 -0.33 -0.50
N ARG A 183 11.93 0.82 -0.59
CA ARG A 183 11.78 1.75 0.54
C ARG A 183 11.05 1.13 1.74
N LEU A 184 10.01 0.31 1.47
CA LEU A 184 9.33 -0.44 2.53
C LEU A 184 10.30 -1.32 3.30
N LEU A 185 11.14 -2.08 2.61
CA LEU A 185 12.12 -2.96 3.25
C LEU A 185 13.16 -2.17 4.04
N ASP A 186 13.66 -1.05 3.50
CA ASP A 186 14.58 -0.17 4.22
C ASP A 186 13.97 0.33 5.53
N LYS A 187 12.68 0.70 5.52
CA LYS A 187 11.94 1.13 6.72
C LYS A 187 11.78 0.00 7.74
N LEU A 188 11.48 -1.22 7.29
CA LEU A 188 11.33 -2.38 8.18
C LEU A 188 12.67 -2.77 8.82
N GLU A 189 13.77 -2.76 8.07
CA GLU A 189 15.12 -3.05 8.59
C GLU A 189 15.58 -2.01 9.62
N GLN A 190 15.25 -0.72 9.43
CA GLN A 190 15.54 0.34 10.40
C GLN A 190 14.77 0.12 11.71
N ALA A 191 13.47 -0.20 11.63
CA ALA A 191 12.64 -0.46 12.80
C ALA A 191 13.14 -1.69 13.61
N ASP A 192 13.57 -2.75 12.94
CA ASP A 192 14.13 -3.94 13.60
C ASP A 192 15.47 -3.63 14.30
N SER A 193 16.31 -2.79 13.68
CA SER A 193 17.60 -2.36 14.26
C SER A 193 17.41 -1.53 15.54
N GLU A 194 16.43 -0.62 15.55
CA GLU A 194 16.11 0.21 16.71
C GLU A 194 15.55 -0.60 17.87
N ASN A 195 14.75 -1.65 17.61
CA ASN A 195 14.21 -2.54 18.61
C ASN A 195 15.27 -3.47 19.21
N SER A 196 16.22 -3.93 18.40
CA SER A 196 17.33 -4.80 18.83
C SER A 196 18.37 -4.06 19.67
N GLY A 197 18.51 -2.75 19.52
CA GLY A 197 19.45 -1.91 20.30
C GLY A 197 18.92 -1.48 21.67
N LYS A 198 17.65 -1.77 22.01
CA LYS A 198 17.01 -1.43 23.29
C LYS A 198 16.83 -2.63 24.24
N ALA A 199 17.27 -3.82 23.84
CA ALA A 199 17.27 -5.03 24.64
C ALA A 199 18.68 -5.35 25.14
#